data_ee815ac2028199b7502a0a1a46eefd5d
#
_entry.id   ee815ac2028199b7502a0a1a46eefd5d
#
_cell.length_a   1.000
_cell.length_b   1.000
_cell.length_c   1.000
_cell.angle_alpha   90.00
_cell.angle_beta   90.00
_cell.angle_gamma   90.00
#
_symmetry.space_group_name_H-M   'P 1'
#
loop_
_entity.id
_entity.type
_entity.pdbx_description
1 polymer ?
#
loop_
_entity_poly.entity_id
_entity_poly.type
_entity_poly.pdbx_seq_one_letter_code
_entity_poly.pdbx_strand_id
1 'polypeptide(L)'
;MEKEWKAYEIGELDQYLFGQGNHYEIYKKLGAHMVDDEGQKGVYFAVWAPNAKSVSVVGEFNDWDRTRNPMTRAEYIGIYTCFVPGVKEGMMYKFCIETITGEYHMKADPYANYAELRPGTASRITNIENLKWTDSSWMTARENWNHKKEPMSVYEVHMGSWKRHPGTEDEGFYTYREFAKEITKYIKDMGYTHVEIMGIAEHPFDGSWGYQVTGYYAPTSRYGTPEDFAWMINYLHRNGIGVIMDWVPAHFPKDEHGLAEFDGTATYEYADPRKGEHPDWGTKIFDLGKNEVRNFLIANALFWVEHFHIDGLRVDAVASMLYLDYGKKDGEWVPNQYGGNENLEAVDFFKHLNTVVLGRNPGALMIAEESTAWPKVTGDVEDGGLGFSLKWNMGWMHDFTEYMKLDPYFRKDNHHMMTFAMSYAYSEDYILVLSHDEVVHLKCSMINKMPGLGFDKYANLKAGYAFMMGHAGKKLLFMGQDFAQLREWSEERELDWYLLEEPEHQAIQSWMRDLLHMYKKKQALYELDQSWEGFEWVNADDAYRSIYSFIRHSKDGKHNLLFVINFTPMAREDYRVGVPRKKQYKLILNSDDVKYGGNGEKRQNIYHAVKKECDGRPYSFGYKLPPY
;
A
#
# COMPACT_ATOMS: atom_id res chain seq x y z
N MET A 1 -9.65 26.87 42.52
CA MET A 1 -8.42 27.04 41.71
C MET A 1 -8.53 26.01 40.59
N GLU A 2 -8.56 26.47 39.37
CA GLU A 2 -8.46 25.55 38.21
C GLU A 2 -7.12 24.82 38.31
N LYS A 3 -7.14 23.52 38.06
CA LYS A 3 -5.91 22.71 38.04
C LYS A 3 -5.08 23.14 36.84
N GLU A 4 -3.85 23.58 37.07
CA GLU A 4 -2.90 23.85 35.99
C GLU A 4 -2.29 22.52 35.52
N TRP A 5 -2.58 22.16 34.25
CA TRP A 5 -2.10 20.93 33.63
C TRP A 5 -0.70 21.10 33.06
N LYS A 6 0.18 20.15 33.31
CA LYS A 6 1.49 20.09 32.64
C LYS A 6 1.31 19.71 31.17
N ALA A 7 2.22 20.15 30.32
CA ALA A 7 2.09 19.94 28.86
C ALA A 7 1.95 18.48 28.43
N TYR A 8 2.52 17.55 29.20
CA TYR A 8 2.45 16.10 28.94
C TYR A 8 1.22 15.44 29.55
N GLU A 9 0.52 16.07 30.48
CA GLU A 9 -0.66 15.48 31.15
C GLU A 9 -1.89 15.51 30.24
N ILE A 10 -2.78 14.54 30.47
CA ILE A 10 -4.13 14.51 29.87
C ILE A 10 -5.00 15.50 30.61
N GLY A 11 -5.27 16.65 29.98
CA GLY A 11 -6.16 17.68 30.51
C GLY A 11 -7.62 17.52 30.07
N GLU A 12 -8.47 18.43 30.51
CA GLU A 12 -9.91 18.42 30.16
C GLU A 12 -10.13 18.60 28.66
N LEU A 13 -9.36 19.48 28.02
CA LEU A 13 -9.45 19.70 26.57
C LEU A 13 -9.04 18.45 25.79
N ASP A 14 -7.99 17.74 26.24
CA ASP A 14 -7.60 16.47 25.61
C ASP A 14 -8.70 15.42 25.68
N GLN A 15 -9.33 15.29 26.85
CA GLN A 15 -10.45 14.35 27.04
C GLN A 15 -11.65 14.72 26.16
N TYR A 16 -11.99 16.00 26.10
CA TYR A 16 -13.07 16.50 25.25
C TYR A 16 -12.82 16.20 23.78
N LEU A 17 -11.66 16.60 23.25
CA LEU A 17 -11.32 16.39 21.85
C LEU A 17 -11.24 14.90 21.48
N PHE A 18 -10.67 14.07 22.35
CA PHE A 18 -10.62 12.63 22.16
C PHE A 18 -12.02 12.00 22.15
N GLY A 19 -12.88 12.39 23.07
CA GLY A 19 -14.28 11.96 23.11
C GLY A 19 -15.11 12.42 21.91
N GLN A 20 -14.68 13.46 21.19
CA GLN A 20 -15.29 13.91 19.94
C GLN A 20 -14.66 13.27 18.70
N GLY A 21 -13.58 12.50 18.85
CA GLY A 21 -12.86 11.89 17.73
C GLY A 21 -11.96 12.86 16.96
N ASN A 22 -11.60 13.99 17.55
CA ASN A 22 -10.90 15.12 16.90
C ASN A 22 -9.54 15.46 17.51
N HIS A 23 -9.00 14.60 18.38
CA HIS A 23 -7.67 14.81 18.94
C HIS A 23 -6.61 14.13 18.07
N TYR A 24 -6.21 14.78 17.00
CA TYR A 24 -5.34 14.20 15.96
C TYR A 24 -3.91 13.94 16.41
N GLU A 25 -3.49 14.51 17.53
CA GLU A 25 -2.16 14.32 18.11
C GLU A 25 -2.20 13.62 19.48
N ILE A 26 -3.27 12.87 19.75
CA ILE A 26 -3.46 12.16 21.02
C ILE A 26 -2.30 11.20 21.34
N TYR A 27 -1.64 10.66 20.31
CA TYR A 27 -0.49 9.77 20.46
C TYR A 27 0.72 10.45 21.15
N LYS A 28 0.74 11.76 21.25
CA LYS A 28 1.75 12.51 22.02
C LYS A 28 1.48 12.50 23.52
N LYS A 29 0.31 12.06 23.93
CA LYS A 29 -0.15 12.02 25.32
C LYS A 29 -0.56 10.64 25.79
N LEU A 30 -1.34 9.89 25.02
CA LEU A 30 -1.58 8.48 25.28
C LEU A 30 -0.32 7.65 24.95
N GLY A 31 -0.11 6.57 25.69
CA GLY A 31 1.08 5.74 25.60
C GLY A 31 2.04 5.98 26.74
N ALA A 32 3.33 5.86 26.48
CA ALA A 32 4.41 6.04 27.43
C ALA A 32 5.37 7.12 26.94
N HIS A 33 5.50 8.22 27.69
CA HIS A 33 6.29 9.38 27.29
C HIS A 33 7.34 9.72 28.35
N MET A 34 8.58 9.79 27.91
CA MET A 34 9.69 10.21 28.75
C MET A 34 9.55 11.71 29.06
N VAL A 35 9.51 12.06 30.33
CA VAL A 35 9.32 13.43 30.80
C VAL A 35 10.29 13.76 31.93
N ASP A 36 10.54 15.03 32.12
CA ASP A 36 11.24 15.60 33.27
C ASP A 36 10.22 16.39 34.08
N ASP A 37 9.83 15.83 35.23
CA ASP A 37 8.87 16.44 36.13
C ASP A 37 9.61 17.17 37.27
N GLU A 38 9.86 18.48 37.09
CA GLU A 38 10.54 19.34 38.06
C GLU A 38 11.92 18.81 38.51
N GLY A 39 12.69 18.24 37.55
CA GLY A 39 14.00 17.65 37.79
C GLY A 39 13.96 16.16 38.07
N GLN A 40 12.80 15.56 38.17
CA GLN A 40 12.63 14.11 38.34
C GLN A 40 12.32 13.45 36.98
N LYS A 41 13.31 12.81 36.39
CA LYS A 41 13.17 12.09 35.13
C LYS A 41 12.40 10.79 35.32
N GLY A 42 11.48 10.49 34.42
CA GLY A 42 10.68 9.28 34.42
C GLY A 42 9.81 9.17 33.18
N VAL A 43 8.76 8.38 33.30
CA VAL A 43 7.80 8.16 32.20
C VAL A 43 6.37 8.42 32.68
N TYR A 44 5.66 9.20 31.91
CA TYR A 44 4.22 9.39 32.05
C TYR A 44 3.50 8.37 31.18
N PHE A 45 2.68 7.52 31.83
CA PHE A 45 1.87 6.50 31.19
C PHE A 45 0.42 6.93 31.14
N ALA A 46 -0.23 6.73 30.01
CA ALA A 46 -1.67 7.00 29.82
C ALA A 46 -2.29 5.95 28.90
N VAL A 47 -3.44 5.41 29.29
CA VAL A 47 -4.15 4.37 28.54
C VAL A 47 -5.67 4.57 28.65
N TRP A 48 -6.37 4.35 27.53
CA TRP A 48 -7.81 4.37 27.47
C TRP A 48 -8.38 2.97 27.73
N ALA A 49 -9.11 2.81 28.83
CA ALA A 49 -9.73 1.57 29.25
C ALA A 49 -11.05 1.90 29.99
N PRO A 50 -12.10 2.34 29.27
CA PRO A 50 -13.27 3.00 29.86
C PRO A 50 -14.08 2.13 30.79
N ASN A 51 -14.10 0.81 30.61
CA ASN A 51 -14.86 -0.13 31.42
C ASN A 51 -13.98 -0.98 32.35
N ALA A 52 -12.70 -0.63 32.51
CA ALA A 52 -11.84 -1.29 33.50
C ALA A 52 -12.27 -0.94 34.93
N LYS A 53 -12.12 -1.89 35.83
CA LYS A 53 -12.30 -1.65 37.27
C LYS A 53 -11.11 -0.92 37.86
N SER A 54 -9.89 -1.30 37.45
CA SER A 54 -8.63 -0.64 37.79
C SER A 54 -7.58 -0.94 36.72
N VAL A 55 -6.57 -0.10 36.65
CA VAL A 55 -5.41 -0.28 35.77
C VAL A 55 -4.15 0.02 36.53
N SER A 56 -3.10 -0.78 36.32
CA SER A 56 -1.75 -0.51 36.78
C SER A 56 -0.74 -0.70 35.65
N VAL A 57 0.35 0.04 35.67
CA VAL A 57 1.48 -0.20 34.77
C VAL A 57 2.47 -1.14 35.44
N VAL A 58 2.91 -2.15 34.69
CA VAL A 58 3.88 -3.16 35.13
C VAL A 58 5.02 -3.25 34.14
N GLY A 59 6.21 -3.49 34.63
CA GLY A 59 7.38 -3.59 33.78
C GLY A 59 8.66 -3.95 34.55
N GLU A 60 9.79 -3.92 33.88
CA GLU A 60 11.11 -4.18 34.47
C GLU A 60 11.44 -3.23 35.64
N PHE A 61 10.85 -2.03 35.65
CA PHE A 61 11.07 -1.02 36.68
C PHE A 61 10.35 -1.30 38.00
N ASN A 62 9.45 -2.27 38.06
CA ASN A 62 8.69 -2.61 39.27
C ASN A 62 8.52 -4.13 39.46
N ASP A 63 9.41 -4.94 38.86
CA ASP A 63 9.35 -6.40 38.89
C ASP A 63 8.03 -7.00 38.42
N TRP A 64 7.34 -6.31 37.49
CA TRP A 64 6.03 -6.71 36.98
C TRP A 64 4.94 -6.82 38.05
N ASP A 65 5.10 -6.14 39.18
CA ASP A 65 4.16 -6.14 40.28
C ASP A 65 3.07 -5.09 40.10
N ARG A 66 1.85 -5.56 39.84
CA ARG A 66 0.68 -4.70 39.60
C ARG A 66 0.29 -3.83 40.80
N THR A 67 0.80 -4.10 42.00
CA THR A 67 0.46 -3.33 43.22
C THR A 67 1.31 -2.08 43.38
N ARG A 68 2.42 -1.98 42.67
CA ARG A 68 3.40 -0.90 42.88
C ARG A 68 3.07 0.42 42.17
N ASN A 69 2.52 0.35 40.99
CA ASN A 69 2.21 1.55 40.19
C ASN A 69 0.73 1.54 39.69
N PRO A 70 -0.23 1.70 40.60
CA PRO A 70 -1.62 1.86 40.23
C PRO A 70 -1.80 3.17 39.46
N MET A 71 -2.67 3.16 38.44
CA MET A 71 -2.97 4.31 37.63
C MET A 71 -4.26 4.99 38.11
N THR A 72 -4.32 6.30 37.97
CA THR A 72 -5.46 7.12 38.38
C THR A 72 -6.37 7.34 37.18
N ARG A 73 -7.67 7.10 37.36
CA ARG A 73 -8.67 7.35 36.34
C ARG A 73 -8.95 8.84 36.21
N ALA A 74 -8.85 9.36 34.97
CA ALA A 74 -9.30 10.71 34.64
C ALA A 74 -10.84 10.80 34.71
N GLU A 75 -11.37 12.02 34.92
CA GLU A 75 -12.75 12.21 35.33
C GLU A 75 -13.81 11.78 34.31
N TYR A 76 -13.55 11.98 32.98
CA TYR A 76 -14.64 11.97 32.00
C TYR A 76 -14.73 10.74 31.09
N ILE A 77 -13.62 10.27 30.51
CA ILE A 77 -13.68 9.32 29.38
C ILE A 77 -12.94 7.99 29.59
N GLY A 78 -12.57 7.69 30.83
CA GLY A 78 -11.94 6.40 31.15
C GLY A 78 -10.48 6.26 30.73
N ILE A 79 -9.73 7.34 30.72
CA ILE A 79 -8.28 7.34 30.60
C ILE A 79 -7.66 7.19 31.98
N TYR A 80 -6.68 6.28 32.09
CA TYR A 80 -5.88 6.05 33.30
C TYR A 80 -4.49 6.60 33.08
N THR A 81 -3.93 7.29 34.08
CA THR A 81 -2.62 7.94 34.00
C THR A 81 -1.76 7.66 35.23
N CYS A 82 -0.46 7.63 35.05
CA CYS A 82 0.52 7.48 36.12
C CYS A 82 1.89 8.00 35.68
N PHE A 83 2.56 8.78 36.55
CA PHE A 83 3.98 9.09 36.38
C PHE A 83 4.83 8.16 37.21
N VAL A 84 5.83 7.51 36.59
CA VAL A 84 6.76 6.62 37.28
C VAL A 84 8.18 7.16 37.13
N PRO A 85 8.80 7.62 38.24
CA PRO A 85 10.17 8.12 38.19
C PRO A 85 11.18 7.00 38.00
N GLY A 86 12.32 7.31 37.40
CA GLY A 86 13.44 6.38 37.24
C GLY A 86 13.30 5.36 36.12
N VAL A 87 12.17 5.34 35.39
CA VAL A 87 11.99 4.48 34.21
C VAL A 87 12.88 5.00 33.08
N LYS A 88 13.59 4.08 32.41
CA LYS A 88 14.58 4.39 31.38
C LYS A 88 14.14 3.88 30.01
N GLU A 89 14.70 4.50 28.99
CA GLU A 89 14.55 4.03 27.62
C GLU A 89 14.98 2.58 27.44
N GLY A 90 14.22 1.82 26.64
CA GLY A 90 14.44 0.40 26.40
C GLY A 90 13.77 -0.56 27.38
N MET A 91 13.36 -0.10 28.56
CA MET A 91 12.64 -0.93 29.53
C MET A 91 11.31 -1.42 28.95
N MET A 92 10.98 -2.67 29.26
CA MET A 92 9.74 -3.32 28.87
C MET A 92 8.62 -3.04 29.87
N TYR A 93 7.39 -2.89 29.36
CA TYR A 93 6.22 -2.68 30.17
C TYR A 93 4.94 -3.22 29.52
N LYS A 94 3.89 -3.38 30.32
CA LYS A 94 2.51 -3.64 29.92
C LYS A 94 1.56 -2.86 30.83
N PHE A 95 0.29 -2.78 30.41
CA PHE A 95 -0.82 -2.39 31.29
C PHE A 95 -1.49 -3.64 31.85
N CYS A 96 -1.62 -3.70 33.16
CA CYS A 96 -2.39 -4.72 33.85
C CYS A 96 -3.79 -4.17 34.12
N ILE A 97 -4.78 -4.69 33.42
CA ILE A 97 -6.15 -4.22 33.48
C ILE A 97 -6.99 -5.19 34.29
N GLU A 98 -7.58 -4.72 35.38
CA GLU A 98 -8.59 -5.45 36.13
C GLU A 98 -9.94 -5.22 35.47
N THR A 99 -10.55 -6.29 34.96
CA THR A 99 -11.86 -6.24 34.35
C THR A 99 -12.96 -6.07 35.41
N ILE A 100 -14.16 -5.72 34.99
CA ILE A 100 -15.32 -5.59 35.88
C ILE A 100 -15.68 -6.92 36.57
N THR A 101 -15.29 -8.05 36.00
CA THR A 101 -15.45 -9.39 36.58
C THR A 101 -14.34 -9.79 37.54
N GLY A 102 -13.29 -8.96 37.66
CA GLY A 102 -12.14 -9.21 38.55
C GLY A 102 -11.00 -10.02 37.92
N GLU A 103 -11.07 -10.31 36.65
CA GLU A 103 -9.96 -10.92 35.89
C GLU A 103 -8.89 -9.87 35.59
N TYR A 104 -7.63 -10.32 35.42
CA TYR A 104 -6.53 -9.44 35.06
C TYR A 104 -6.02 -9.74 33.65
N HIS A 105 -6.04 -8.72 32.80
CA HIS A 105 -5.51 -8.79 31.46
C HIS A 105 -4.17 -8.03 31.36
N MET A 106 -3.17 -8.69 30.83
CA MET A 106 -1.86 -8.10 30.57
C MET A 106 -1.79 -7.63 29.12
N LYS A 107 -1.92 -6.34 28.91
CA LYS A 107 -2.04 -5.74 27.57
C LYS A 107 -0.80 -4.96 27.16
N ALA A 108 -0.36 -5.14 25.90
CA ALA A 108 0.57 -4.21 25.29
C ALA A 108 -0.09 -2.83 25.17
N ASP A 109 0.72 -1.79 25.15
CA ASP A 109 0.24 -0.42 25.00
C ASP A 109 -0.25 -0.17 23.57
N PRO A 110 -1.51 0.19 23.37
CA PRO A 110 -2.04 0.47 22.03
C PRO A 110 -1.33 1.60 21.28
N TYR A 111 -0.70 2.52 22.00
CA TYR A 111 0.04 3.66 21.46
C TYR A 111 1.56 3.51 21.57
N ALA A 112 2.06 2.33 21.92
CA ALA A 112 3.50 2.08 22.01
C ALA A 112 4.19 2.35 20.68
N ASN A 113 5.34 3.02 20.75
CA ASN A 113 6.15 3.32 19.56
C ASN A 113 7.26 2.28 19.32
N TYR A 114 7.45 1.37 20.24
CA TYR A 114 8.43 0.30 20.14
C TYR A 114 7.90 -0.97 20.81
N ALA A 115 7.97 -2.08 20.13
CA ALA A 115 7.54 -3.38 20.65
C ALA A 115 8.74 -4.28 20.98
N GLU A 116 8.56 -5.15 21.96
CA GLU A 116 9.46 -6.27 22.19
C GLU A 116 9.48 -7.16 20.93
N LEU A 117 10.67 -7.67 20.58
CA LEU A 117 10.80 -8.61 19.48
C LEU A 117 9.99 -9.89 19.77
N ARG A 118 9.20 -10.29 18.78
CA ARG A 118 8.43 -11.53 18.89
C ARG A 118 9.34 -12.75 19.16
N PRO A 119 8.91 -13.77 19.92
CA PRO A 119 7.55 -14.00 20.42
C PRO A 119 7.17 -13.19 21.67
N GLY A 120 8.03 -12.32 22.16
CA GLY A 120 7.70 -11.42 23.26
C GLY A 120 6.55 -10.48 22.88
N THR A 121 5.79 -10.05 23.88
CA THR A 121 4.52 -9.32 23.68
C THR A 121 4.45 -7.99 24.44
N ALA A 122 5.54 -7.59 25.09
CA ALA A 122 5.60 -6.33 25.80
C ALA A 122 5.83 -5.14 24.88
N SER A 123 5.53 -3.96 25.37
CA SER A 123 5.94 -2.70 24.79
C SER A 123 7.27 -2.25 25.39
N ARG A 124 8.02 -1.41 24.65
CA ARG A 124 9.29 -0.84 25.15
C ARG A 124 9.21 0.67 25.22
N ILE A 125 9.84 1.24 26.24
CA ILE A 125 10.00 2.69 26.35
C ILE A 125 10.97 3.17 25.27
N THR A 126 10.56 4.17 24.51
CA THR A 126 11.41 4.83 23.52
C THR A 126 11.06 6.31 23.38
N ASN A 127 12.03 7.11 23.00
CA ASN A 127 11.83 8.52 22.69
C ASN A 127 11.95 8.74 21.19
N ILE A 128 10.84 9.02 20.54
CA ILE A 128 10.78 9.32 19.11
C ILE A 128 10.74 10.83 18.78
N GLU A 129 10.77 11.68 19.79
CA GLU A 129 10.76 13.14 19.60
C GLU A 129 12.08 13.67 18.99
N ASN A 130 13.17 12.94 19.16
CA ASN A 130 14.51 13.34 18.75
C ASN A 130 14.99 12.69 17.45
N LEU A 131 14.08 12.20 16.59
CA LEU A 131 14.42 11.64 15.28
C LEU A 131 15.10 12.70 14.41
N LYS A 132 16.16 12.29 13.73
CA LYS A 132 16.96 13.20 12.88
C LYS A 132 16.52 13.12 11.44
N TRP A 133 15.92 14.20 10.96
CA TRP A 133 15.48 14.34 9.58
C TRP A 133 16.39 15.27 8.78
N THR A 134 16.74 14.85 7.58
CA THR A 134 17.53 15.65 6.62
C THR A 134 16.89 15.62 5.23
N ASP A 135 15.59 15.34 5.15
CA ASP A 135 14.79 15.18 3.96
C ASP A 135 13.89 16.39 3.64
N SER A 136 14.23 17.55 4.16
CA SER A 136 13.43 18.78 3.99
C SER A 136 13.17 19.14 2.53
N SER A 137 14.14 18.89 1.63
CA SER A 137 13.96 19.11 0.19
C SER A 137 12.88 18.22 -0.40
N TRP A 138 12.82 16.94 0.03
CA TRP A 138 11.78 16.02 -0.37
C TRP A 138 10.41 16.46 0.15
N MET A 139 10.32 16.79 1.44
CA MET A 139 9.07 17.20 2.07
C MET A 139 8.50 18.48 1.43
N THR A 140 9.34 19.46 1.09
CA THR A 140 8.93 20.65 0.34
C THR A 140 8.45 20.30 -1.08
N ALA A 141 9.16 19.42 -1.77
CA ALA A 141 8.74 18.97 -3.10
C ALA A 141 7.41 18.21 -3.05
N ARG A 142 7.19 17.39 -2.01
CA ARG A 142 5.95 16.65 -1.78
C ARG A 142 4.74 17.58 -1.68
N GLU A 143 4.85 18.71 -1.00
CA GLU A 143 3.74 19.66 -0.87
C GLU A 143 3.19 20.14 -2.21
N ASN A 144 4.03 20.17 -3.24
CA ASN A 144 3.67 20.59 -4.60
C ASN A 144 3.47 19.44 -5.57
N TRP A 145 3.71 18.19 -5.13
CA TRP A 145 3.56 17.02 -5.98
C TRP A 145 2.09 16.67 -6.19
N ASN A 146 1.74 16.35 -7.44
CA ASN A 146 0.37 16.02 -7.83
C ASN A 146 0.34 14.72 -8.64
N HIS A 147 -0.15 13.65 -8.04
CA HIS A 147 -0.25 12.33 -8.68
C HIS A 147 -1.03 12.35 -10.01
N LYS A 148 -1.93 13.31 -10.20
CA LYS A 148 -2.70 13.45 -11.45
C LYS A 148 -1.86 13.91 -12.64
N LYS A 149 -0.68 14.49 -12.38
CA LYS A 149 0.18 15.10 -13.42
C LYS A 149 1.59 14.53 -13.46
N GLU A 150 1.96 13.75 -12.46
CA GLU A 150 3.31 13.22 -12.28
C GLU A 150 3.33 11.71 -12.48
N PRO A 151 4.46 11.13 -12.90
CA PRO A 151 4.58 9.67 -13.01
C PRO A 151 4.59 9.03 -11.63
N MET A 152 3.95 7.88 -11.53
CA MET A 152 3.97 7.08 -10.33
C MET A 152 4.04 5.60 -10.70
N SER A 153 5.17 4.97 -10.41
CA SER A 153 5.40 3.54 -10.53
C SER A 153 5.88 3.01 -9.19
N VAL A 154 5.16 2.04 -8.66
CA VAL A 154 5.32 1.54 -7.30
C VAL A 154 5.92 0.14 -7.32
N TYR A 155 6.95 -0.07 -6.53
CA TYR A 155 7.51 -1.37 -6.22
C TYR A 155 6.97 -1.83 -4.87
N GLU A 156 6.06 -2.79 -4.88
CA GLU A 156 5.50 -3.38 -3.66
C GLU A 156 6.48 -4.41 -3.12
N VAL A 157 6.84 -4.31 -1.85
CA VAL A 157 7.89 -5.13 -1.24
C VAL A 157 7.53 -5.57 0.17
N HIS A 158 7.85 -6.82 0.49
CA HIS A 158 7.88 -7.37 1.84
C HIS A 158 9.35 -7.51 2.27
N MET A 159 9.77 -6.75 3.28
CA MET A 159 11.19 -6.63 3.64
C MET A 159 11.82 -7.97 3.99
N GLY A 160 11.17 -8.76 4.83
CA GLY A 160 11.70 -10.02 5.34
C GLY A 160 11.88 -11.13 4.30
N SER A 161 11.29 -10.97 3.11
CA SER A 161 11.39 -11.94 2.03
C SER A 161 11.90 -11.36 0.70
N TRP A 162 12.45 -10.16 0.74
CA TRP A 162 13.10 -9.55 -0.44
C TRP A 162 14.52 -10.07 -0.63
N LYS A 163 15.39 -9.83 0.35
CA LYS A 163 16.74 -10.39 0.47
C LYS A 163 17.03 -10.74 1.91
N ARG A 164 17.85 -11.76 2.10
CA ARG A 164 18.32 -12.21 3.42
C ARG A 164 19.83 -12.40 3.43
N HIS A 165 20.45 -12.37 4.61
CA HIS A 165 21.84 -12.75 4.79
C HIS A 165 21.98 -14.26 4.63
N PRO A 166 22.88 -14.75 3.76
CA PRO A 166 23.07 -16.19 3.54
C PRO A 166 23.76 -16.85 4.73
N GLY A 167 23.35 -18.08 5.06
CA GLY A 167 24.04 -18.94 6.03
C GLY A 167 23.95 -18.49 7.49
N THR A 168 22.97 -17.65 7.84
CA THR A 168 22.71 -17.29 9.24
C THR A 168 21.88 -18.36 9.94
N GLU A 169 22.11 -18.56 11.25
CA GLU A 169 21.32 -19.50 12.07
C GLU A 169 19.94 -18.92 12.42
N ASP A 170 19.79 -17.61 12.34
CA ASP A 170 18.54 -16.89 12.52
C ASP A 170 17.80 -16.71 11.16
N GLU A 171 16.74 -15.91 11.14
CA GLU A 171 15.96 -15.65 9.93
C GLU A 171 16.74 -14.89 8.83
N GLY A 172 17.89 -14.30 9.18
CA GLY A 172 18.78 -13.61 8.27
C GLY A 172 18.20 -12.32 7.68
N PHE A 173 17.25 -11.70 8.34
CA PHE A 173 16.63 -10.47 7.85
C PHE A 173 17.64 -9.33 7.69
N TYR A 174 17.47 -8.54 6.63
CA TYR A 174 18.11 -7.24 6.55
C TYR A 174 17.51 -6.30 7.61
N THR A 175 18.39 -5.49 8.23
CA THR A 175 17.94 -4.38 9.08
C THR A 175 17.31 -3.28 8.22
N TYR A 176 16.56 -2.36 8.83
CA TYR A 176 16.01 -1.18 8.13
C TYR A 176 17.10 -0.42 7.36
N ARG A 177 18.28 -0.25 7.95
CA ARG A 177 19.39 0.49 7.33
C ARG A 177 20.03 -0.27 6.17
N GLU A 178 20.21 -1.58 6.29
CA GLU A 178 20.72 -2.43 5.22
C GLU A 178 19.74 -2.47 4.05
N PHE A 179 18.46 -2.71 4.35
CA PHE A 179 17.41 -2.71 3.34
C PHE A 179 17.35 -1.38 2.59
N ALA A 180 17.36 -0.24 3.30
CA ALA A 180 17.31 1.08 2.67
C ALA A 180 18.41 1.26 1.63
N LYS A 181 19.64 0.85 1.94
CA LYS A 181 20.78 0.97 1.01
C LYS A 181 20.62 0.09 -0.23
N GLU A 182 20.20 -1.15 -0.04
CA GLU A 182 20.06 -2.10 -1.13
C GLU A 182 18.84 -1.82 -2.01
N ILE A 183 17.69 -1.52 -1.41
CA ILE A 183 16.48 -1.22 -2.16
C ILE A 183 16.63 0.08 -2.95
N THR A 184 17.32 1.07 -2.43
CA THR A 184 17.60 2.33 -3.13
C THR A 184 18.36 2.09 -4.44
N LYS A 185 19.39 1.25 -4.42
CA LYS A 185 20.12 0.89 -5.64
C LYS A 185 19.20 0.25 -6.66
N TYR A 186 18.39 -0.70 -6.22
CA TYR A 186 17.48 -1.43 -7.08
C TYR A 186 16.40 -0.52 -7.70
N ILE A 187 15.75 0.30 -6.90
CA ILE A 187 14.69 1.22 -7.34
C ILE A 187 15.23 2.25 -8.35
N LYS A 188 16.41 2.81 -8.08
CA LYS A 188 17.03 3.79 -9.00
C LYS A 188 17.46 3.15 -10.32
N ASP A 189 18.01 1.94 -10.27
CA ASP A 189 18.39 1.19 -11.47
C ASP A 189 17.17 0.84 -12.33
N MET A 190 16.12 0.31 -11.70
CA MET A 190 14.89 -0.09 -12.40
C MET A 190 14.03 1.09 -12.87
N GLY A 191 14.07 2.23 -12.18
CA GLY A 191 13.32 3.43 -12.55
C GLY A 191 11.95 3.57 -11.88
N TYR A 192 11.64 2.81 -10.84
CA TYR A 192 10.46 3.05 -10.01
C TYR A 192 10.52 4.41 -9.31
N THR A 193 9.36 4.96 -8.98
CA THR A 193 9.25 6.24 -8.27
C THR A 193 9.05 6.08 -6.77
N HIS A 194 8.37 5.01 -6.37
CA HIS A 194 7.97 4.74 -4.98
C HIS A 194 8.25 3.29 -4.61
N VAL A 195 8.41 3.06 -3.32
CA VAL A 195 8.28 1.73 -2.70
C VAL A 195 7.02 1.69 -1.85
N GLU A 196 6.30 0.57 -1.88
CA GLU A 196 5.19 0.29 -0.98
C GLU A 196 5.59 -0.90 -0.10
N ILE A 197 5.70 -0.66 1.20
CA ILE A 197 6.25 -1.63 2.14
C ILE A 197 5.13 -2.29 2.92
N MET A 198 5.03 -3.62 2.80
CA MET A 198 4.11 -4.46 3.56
C MET A 198 4.67 -4.76 4.95
N GLY A 199 3.79 -4.99 5.92
CA GLY A 199 4.16 -5.53 7.22
C GLY A 199 5.04 -4.64 8.09
N ILE A 200 4.86 -3.33 8.03
CA ILE A 200 5.65 -2.36 8.82
C ILE A 200 5.11 -2.20 10.23
N ALA A 201 3.80 -2.06 10.43
CA ALA A 201 3.24 -2.01 11.78
C ALA A 201 3.47 -3.34 12.50
N GLU A 202 3.80 -3.28 13.80
CA GLU A 202 4.13 -4.48 14.57
C GLU A 202 3.00 -5.51 14.58
N HIS A 203 3.34 -6.75 14.35
CA HIS A 203 2.44 -7.90 14.29
C HIS A 203 3.15 -9.15 14.79
N PRO A 204 2.46 -10.06 15.51
CA PRO A 204 3.10 -11.23 16.11
C PRO A 204 3.33 -12.38 15.13
N PHE A 205 2.45 -12.54 14.14
CA PHE A 205 2.44 -13.71 13.26
C PHE A 205 2.98 -13.37 11.87
N ASP A 206 4.12 -13.93 11.51
CA ASP A 206 4.78 -13.69 10.23
C ASP A 206 3.92 -14.10 9.03
N GLY A 207 3.20 -15.21 9.15
CA GLY A 207 2.28 -15.70 8.12
C GLY A 207 1.08 -14.80 7.84
N SER A 208 0.86 -13.77 8.65
CA SER A 208 -0.14 -12.73 8.38
C SER A 208 0.35 -11.67 7.38
N TRP A 209 1.63 -11.67 7.03
CA TRP A 209 2.28 -10.66 6.16
C TRP A 209 2.17 -9.23 6.69
N GLY A 210 1.85 -9.07 7.98
CA GLY A 210 1.59 -7.78 8.62
C GLY A 210 0.13 -7.33 8.58
N TYR A 211 -0.81 -8.17 8.20
CA TYR A 211 -2.24 -7.84 8.18
C TYR A 211 -2.97 -8.15 9.51
N GLN A 212 -2.30 -8.73 10.48
CA GLN A 212 -2.81 -8.93 11.85
C GLN A 212 -2.02 -8.06 12.83
N VAL A 213 -2.28 -6.76 12.79
CA VAL A 213 -1.53 -5.74 13.53
C VAL A 213 -1.90 -5.73 15.01
N THR A 214 -0.89 -5.73 15.88
CA THR A 214 -1.03 -5.52 17.33
C THR A 214 -0.42 -4.20 17.80
N GLY A 215 0.58 -3.69 17.09
CA GLY A 215 1.25 -2.42 17.40
C GLY A 215 1.02 -1.37 16.31
N TYR A 216 -0.10 -0.68 16.34
CA TYR A 216 -0.49 0.30 15.32
C TYR A 216 0.43 1.53 15.24
N TYR A 217 1.10 1.87 16.34
CA TYR A 217 2.00 3.04 16.46
C TYR A 217 3.48 2.65 16.53
N ALA A 218 3.81 1.38 16.28
CA ALA A 218 5.17 0.88 16.36
C ALA A 218 5.60 0.27 15.02
N PRO A 219 6.73 0.73 14.43
CA PRO A 219 7.39 -0.03 13.38
C PRO A 219 7.80 -1.40 13.93
N THR A 220 7.65 -2.46 13.13
CA THR A 220 8.04 -3.79 13.59
C THR A 220 9.50 -3.84 14.04
N SER A 221 9.74 -4.46 15.17
CA SER A 221 11.08 -4.63 15.74
C SER A 221 11.92 -5.72 15.06
N ARG A 222 11.34 -6.45 14.09
CA ARG A 222 12.04 -7.47 13.30
C ARG A 222 13.29 -6.95 12.59
N TYR A 223 13.27 -5.67 12.19
CA TYR A 223 14.30 -5.08 11.35
C TYR A 223 15.10 -3.96 12.03
N GLY A 224 14.83 -3.70 13.29
CA GLY A 224 15.54 -2.68 14.07
C GLY A 224 14.62 -1.80 14.92
N THR A 225 15.16 -0.66 15.33
CA THR A 225 14.49 0.31 16.20
C THR A 225 13.62 1.30 15.41
N PRO A 226 12.73 2.05 16.08
CA PRO A 226 12.02 3.17 15.45
C PRO A 226 12.96 4.23 14.85
N GLU A 227 14.12 4.47 15.45
CA GLU A 227 15.15 5.36 14.90
C GLU A 227 15.70 4.82 13.57
N ASP A 228 15.96 3.52 13.50
CA ASP A 228 16.41 2.85 12.26
C ASP A 228 15.36 2.93 11.16
N PHE A 229 14.10 2.79 11.51
CA PHE A 229 12.98 2.97 10.57
C PHE A 229 12.93 4.40 10.02
N ALA A 230 13.02 5.40 10.89
CA ALA A 230 13.09 6.81 10.47
C ALA A 230 14.31 7.06 9.57
N TRP A 231 15.45 6.48 9.91
CA TRP A 231 16.67 6.57 9.10
C TRP A 231 16.44 5.99 7.68
N MET A 232 15.74 4.88 7.57
CA MET A 232 15.38 4.28 6.28
C MET A 232 14.52 5.23 5.44
N ILE A 233 13.47 5.79 5.99
CA ILE A 233 12.60 6.75 5.28
C ILE A 233 13.41 7.96 4.82
N ASN A 234 14.19 8.54 5.72
CA ASN A 234 15.06 9.68 5.43
C ASN A 234 16.05 9.37 4.29
N TYR A 235 16.65 8.19 4.31
CA TYR A 235 17.59 7.76 3.27
C TYR A 235 16.91 7.61 1.91
N LEU A 236 15.73 7.00 1.85
CA LEU A 236 14.94 6.86 0.63
C LEU A 236 14.55 8.24 0.06
N HIS A 237 14.06 9.15 0.89
CA HIS A 237 13.71 10.51 0.49
C HIS A 237 14.90 11.29 -0.07
N ARG A 238 16.05 11.20 0.56
CA ARG A 238 17.29 11.84 0.07
C ARG A 238 17.76 11.28 -1.28
N ASN A 239 17.32 10.09 -1.63
CA ASN A 239 17.60 9.46 -2.92
C ASN A 239 16.46 9.63 -3.93
N GLY A 240 15.45 10.46 -3.63
CA GLY A 240 14.35 10.78 -4.54
C GLY A 240 13.31 9.66 -4.68
N ILE A 241 13.13 8.84 -3.65
CA ILE A 241 12.18 7.72 -3.63
C ILE A 241 11.10 7.99 -2.60
N GLY A 242 9.84 7.94 -3.03
CA GLY A 242 8.67 8.01 -2.15
C GLY A 242 8.41 6.70 -1.43
N VAL A 243 7.79 6.77 -0.26
CA VAL A 243 7.49 5.61 0.56
C VAL A 243 6.00 5.56 0.88
N ILE A 244 5.36 4.46 0.49
CA ILE A 244 3.98 4.14 0.81
C ILE A 244 4.01 3.00 1.82
N MET A 245 3.15 3.10 2.83
CA MET A 245 2.98 2.07 3.85
C MET A 245 1.66 1.35 3.65
N ASP A 246 1.68 0.03 3.73
CA ASP A 246 0.47 -0.77 3.81
C ASP A 246 -0.15 -0.63 5.21
N TRP A 247 -1.39 -0.15 5.29
CA TRP A 247 -2.08 0.22 6.53
C TRP A 247 -3.40 -0.51 6.65
N VAL A 248 -3.69 -1.06 7.83
CA VAL A 248 -4.77 -2.02 8.06
C VAL A 248 -5.79 -1.49 9.09
N PRO A 249 -6.68 -0.56 8.73
CA PRO A 249 -7.68 -0.04 9.66
C PRO A 249 -8.95 -0.90 9.78
N ALA A 250 -9.05 -1.98 8.99
CA ALA A 250 -10.27 -2.78 8.91
C ALA A 250 -10.49 -3.66 10.15
N HIS A 251 -9.41 -4.27 10.65
CA HIS A 251 -9.50 -5.32 11.66
C HIS A 251 -8.19 -5.50 12.42
N PHE A 252 -8.24 -6.30 13.49
CA PHE A 252 -7.09 -6.67 14.29
C PHE A 252 -7.24 -8.10 14.84
N PRO A 253 -6.12 -8.79 15.19
CA PRO A 253 -6.17 -10.17 15.66
C PRO A 253 -6.69 -10.28 17.09
N LYS A 254 -7.03 -11.51 17.49
CA LYS A 254 -7.55 -11.84 18.83
C LYS A 254 -6.48 -12.15 19.86
N ASP A 255 -5.20 -11.92 19.56
CA ASP A 255 -4.08 -12.17 20.48
C ASP A 255 -4.32 -11.49 21.83
N GLU A 256 -4.09 -12.22 22.93
CA GLU A 256 -4.41 -11.77 24.29
C GLU A 256 -3.77 -10.45 24.70
N HIS A 257 -2.57 -10.17 24.20
CA HIS A 257 -1.86 -8.93 24.49
C HIS A 257 -2.30 -7.73 23.66
N GLY A 258 -3.11 -7.97 22.60
CA GLY A 258 -3.56 -6.95 21.64
C GLY A 258 -4.84 -6.25 22.05
N LEU A 259 -5.51 -5.69 21.05
CA LEU A 259 -6.68 -4.82 21.24
C LEU A 259 -7.98 -5.55 21.57
N ALA A 260 -8.09 -6.84 21.24
CA ALA A 260 -9.32 -7.60 21.43
C ALA A 260 -9.74 -7.64 22.91
N GLU A 261 -10.96 -7.26 23.19
CA GLU A 261 -11.54 -7.19 24.54
C GLU A 261 -10.60 -6.49 25.54
N PHE A 262 -10.09 -5.33 25.15
CA PHE A 262 -8.95 -4.68 25.78
C PHE A 262 -9.14 -4.46 27.29
N ASP A 263 -10.30 -4.00 27.72
CA ASP A 263 -10.62 -3.79 29.14
C ASP A 263 -11.57 -4.88 29.71
N GLY A 264 -11.67 -6.01 29.04
CA GLY A 264 -12.63 -7.08 29.36
C GLY A 264 -13.97 -6.92 28.66
N THR A 265 -14.16 -5.83 27.93
CA THR A 265 -15.33 -5.56 27.10
C THR A 265 -14.92 -5.27 25.66
N ALA A 266 -15.88 -5.19 24.74
CA ALA A 266 -15.63 -4.75 23.36
C ALA A 266 -15.22 -3.26 23.35
N THR A 267 -13.95 -2.98 23.57
CA THR A 267 -13.40 -1.62 23.69
C THR A 267 -13.16 -1.01 22.31
N TYR A 268 -12.37 -1.67 21.47
CA TYR A 268 -12.04 -1.23 20.12
C TYR A 268 -12.94 -1.83 19.05
N GLU A 269 -13.46 -3.03 19.26
CA GLU A 269 -14.35 -3.74 18.35
C GLU A 269 -15.83 -3.44 18.59
N TYR A 270 -16.66 -3.71 17.56
CA TYR A 270 -18.12 -3.77 17.76
C TYR A 270 -18.48 -4.87 18.75
N ALA A 271 -19.43 -4.58 19.64
CA ALA A 271 -19.88 -5.52 20.65
C ALA A 271 -20.69 -6.70 20.07
N ASP A 272 -21.52 -6.44 19.05
CA ASP A 272 -22.28 -7.49 18.36
C ASP A 272 -21.33 -8.26 17.43
N PRO A 273 -21.12 -9.58 17.63
CA PRO A 273 -20.22 -10.39 16.81
C PRO A 273 -20.54 -10.36 15.32
N ARG A 274 -21.82 -10.15 14.96
CA ARG A 274 -22.25 -10.04 13.56
C ARG A 274 -21.67 -8.80 12.87
N LYS A 275 -21.33 -7.76 13.63
CA LYS A 275 -20.62 -6.55 13.15
C LYS A 275 -19.14 -6.57 13.49
N GLY A 276 -18.78 -7.22 14.58
CA GLY A 276 -17.46 -7.13 15.22
C GLY A 276 -16.47 -8.24 14.86
N GLU A 277 -16.83 -9.18 13.99
CA GLU A 277 -15.95 -10.29 13.61
C GLU A 277 -15.96 -10.54 12.10
N HIS A 278 -14.77 -10.86 11.57
CA HIS A 278 -14.59 -11.47 10.26
C HIS A 278 -14.39 -12.98 10.44
N PRO A 279 -15.41 -13.84 10.17
CA PRO A 279 -15.31 -15.28 10.40
C PRO A 279 -14.19 -15.94 9.59
N ASP A 280 -14.01 -15.53 8.32
CA ASP A 280 -13.02 -16.08 7.42
C ASP A 280 -11.57 -15.74 7.81
N TRP A 281 -11.37 -14.58 8.43
CA TRP A 281 -10.04 -14.11 8.85
C TRP A 281 -9.74 -14.36 10.34
N GLY A 282 -10.76 -14.70 11.12
CA GLY A 282 -10.63 -14.90 12.56
C GLY A 282 -10.25 -13.64 13.34
N THR A 283 -10.64 -12.47 12.85
CA THR A 283 -10.27 -11.16 13.41
C THR A 283 -11.45 -10.36 13.92
N LYS A 284 -11.17 -9.35 14.75
CA LYS A 284 -12.14 -8.37 15.23
C LYS A 284 -12.19 -7.15 14.32
N ILE A 285 -13.37 -6.53 14.22
CA ILE A 285 -13.61 -5.34 13.38
C ILE A 285 -13.67 -4.11 14.28
N PHE A 286 -12.92 -3.07 13.95
CA PHE A 286 -12.97 -1.79 14.66
C PHE A 286 -14.38 -1.19 14.66
N ASP A 287 -14.84 -0.75 15.85
CA ASP A 287 -16.11 -0.05 16.01
C ASP A 287 -15.98 1.41 15.57
N LEU A 288 -16.30 1.67 14.32
CA LEU A 288 -16.23 3.01 13.73
C LEU A 288 -17.39 3.93 14.19
N GLY A 289 -18.32 3.42 14.97
CA GLY A 289 -19.34 4.20 15.67
C GLY A 289 -18.83 4.86 16.95
N LYS A 290 -17.68 4.42 17.50
CA LYS A 290 -17.04 5.04 18.66
C LYS A 290 -16.07 6.13 18.23
N ASN A 291 -16.25 7.32 18.76
CA ASN A 291 -15.40 8.46 18.45
C ASN A 291 -13.94 8.22 18.84
N GLU A 292 -13.68 7.58 19.97
CA GLU A 292 -12.35 7.27 20.46
C GLU A 292 -11.60 6.27 19.56
N VAL A 293 -12.32 5.31 18.95
CA VAL A 293 -11.79 4.35 18.00
C VAL A 293 -11.46 5.03 16.66
N ARG A 294 -12.38 5.87 16.17
CA ARG A 294 -12.12 6.71 14.99
C ARG A 294 -10.91 7.60 15.21
N ASN A 295 -10.81 8.21 16.38
CA ASN A 295 -9.67 9.03 16.78
C ASN A 295 -8.36 8.23 16.77
N PHE A 296 -8.38 7.02 17.32
CA PHE A 296 -7.22 6.11 17.31
C PHE A 296 -6.71 5.89 15.88
N LEU A 297 -7.60 5.60 14.94
CA LEU A 297 -7.23 5.31 13.55
C LEU A 297 -6.81 6.56 12.76
N ILE A 298 -7.52 7.68 12.91
CA ILE A 298 -7.15 8.92 12.20
C ILE A 298 -5.81 9.46 12.71
N ALA A 299 -5.62 9.50 14.03
CA ALA A 299 -4.34 9.90 14.61
C ALA A 299 -3.21 8.95 14.22
N ASN A 300 -3.50 7.66 14.04
CA ASN A 300 -2.53 6.68 13.56
C ASN A 300 -2.06 6.97 12.12
N ALA A 301 -3.00 7.26 11.22
CA ALA A 301 -2.66 7.67 9.86
C ALA A 301 -1.78 8.93 9.85
N LEU A 302 -2.14 9.94 10.63
CA LEU A 302 -1.35 11.17 10.78
C LEU A 302 0.03 10.91 11.40
N PHE A 303 0.11 10.01 12.36
CA PHE A 303 1.37 9.59 12.97
C PHE A 303 2.36 9.07 11.93
N TRP A 304 1.94 8.18 11.05
CA TRP A 304 2.82 7.66 10.00
C TRP A 304 3.21 8.74 8.99
N VAL A 305 2.26 9.58 8.57
CA VAL A 305 2.50 10.62 7.55
C VAL A 305 3.31 11.80 8.11
N GLU A 306 2.98 12.28 9.30
CA GLU A 306 3.57 13.50 9.86
C GLU A 306 4.82 13.24 10.70
N HIS A 307 4.82 12.17 11.49
CA HIS A 307 5.93 11.87 12.41
C HIS A 307 7.04 11.06 11.71
N PHE A 308 6.68 10.06 10.91
CA PHE A 308 7.63 9.26 10.14
C PHE A 308 7.78 9.66 8.68
N HIS A 309 7.18 10.75 8.26
CA HIS A 309 7.29 11.30 6.89
C HIS A 309 6.85 10.34 5.78
N ILE A 310 6.02 9.35 6.07
CA ILE A 310 5.44 8.44 5.07
C ILE A 310 4.65 9.26 4.05
N ASP A 311 4.85 8.98 2.76
CA ASP A 311 4.27 9.76 1.66
C ASP A 311 2.86 9.35 1.31
N GLY A 312 2.47 8.14 1.68
CA GLY A 312 1.12 7.65 1.44
C GLY A 312 0.81 6.37 2.20
N LEU A 313 -0.48 6.13 2.39
CA LEU A 313 -1.00 4.91 2.99
C LEU A 313 -1.83 4.16 1.94
N ARG A 314 -1.49 2.89 1.73
CA ARG A 314 -2.38 1.95 1.06
C ARG A 314 -3.30 1.37 2.12
N VAL A 315 -4.59 1.66 1.99
CA VAL A 315 -5.61 1.26 2.96
C VAL A 315 -6.18 -0.09 2.55
N ASP A 316 -5.86 -1.10 3.36
CA ASP A 316 -6.23 -2.49 3.13
C ASP A 316 -7.73 -2.73 3.31
N ALA A 317 -8.29 -3.60 2.47
CA ALA A 317 -9.62 -4.17 2.60
C ALA A 317 -10.74 -3.13 2.82
N VAL A 318 -10.74 -2.03 2.09
CA VAL A 318 -11.75 -0.97 2.22
C VAL A 318 -13.17 -1.50 2.01
N ALA A 319 -13.37 -2.42 1.06
CA ALA A 319 -14.67 -3.05 0.82
C ALA A 319 -15.21 -3.77 2.08
N SER A 320 -14.35 -4.42 2.85
CA SER A 320 -14.75 -5.10 4.09
C SER A 320 -15.28 -4.14 5.15
N MET A 321 -14.88 -2.87 5.08
CA MET A 321 -15.34 -1.82 5.99
C MET A 321 -16.62 -1.16 5.51
N LEU A 322 -16.81 -1.01 4.20
CA LEU A 322 -17.97 -0.36 3.60
C LEU A 322 -19.24 -1.20 3.63
N TYR A 323 -19.13 -2.53 3.61
CA TYR A 323 -20.25 -3.44 3.53
C TYR A 323 -20.41 -4.27 4.80
N LEU A 324 -21.57 -4.18 5.44
CA LEU A 324 -21.92 -4.93 6.66
C LEU A 324 -22.02 -6.44 6.42
N ASP A 325 -22.33 -6.85 5.20
CA ASP A 325 -22.49 -8.24 4.77
C ASP A 325 -21.22 -8.83 4.11
N TYR A 326 -20.11 -8.10 4.11
CA TYR A 326 -18.87 -8.56 3.49
C TYR A 326 -18.39 -9.90 4.09
N GLY A 327 -18.26 -10.92 3.23
CA GLY A 327 -17.83 -12.26 3.66
C GLY A 327 -18.80 -12.98 4.60
N LYS A 328 -20.06 -12.57 4.66
CA LYS A 328 -21.07 -13.11 5.56
C LYS A 328 -22.25 -13.68 4.79
N LYS A 329 -22.89 -14.71 5.38
CA LYS A 329 -24.10 -15.31 4.83
C LYS A 329 -25.35 -14.57 5.28
N ASP A 330 -26.46 -14.86 4.62
CA ASP A 330 -27.76 -14.34 5.03
C ASP A 330 -28.04 -14.69 6.51
N GLY A 331 -28.44 -13.68 7.29
CA GLY A 331 -28.70 -13.79 8.72
C GLY A 331 -27.47 -13.71 9.63
N GLU A 332 -26.26 -13.65 9.08
CA GLU A 332 -25.01 -13.51 9.85
C GLU A 332 -24.52 -12.06 9.96
N TRP A 333 -25.29 -11.11 9.49
CA TRP A 333 -24.94 -9.68 9.51
C TRP A 333 -26.14 -8.82 9.95
N VAL A 334 -25.86 -7.59 10.34
CA VAL A 334 -26.85 -6.62 10.84
C VAL A 334 -26.99 -5.49 9.84
N PRO A 335 -28.21 -5.22 9.31
CA PRO A 335 -28.41 -4.08 8.41
C PRO A 335 -28.21 -2.75 9.14
N ASN A 336 -27.95 -1.70 8.37
CA ASN A 336 -27.91 -0.33 8.89
C ASN A 336 -29.32 0.17 9.25
N GLN A 337 -29.41 1.37 9.82
CA GLN A 337 -30.67 1.99 10.26
C GLN A 337 -31.74 2.15 9.15
N TYR A 338 -31.36 2.07 7.89
CA TYR A 338 -32.25 2.14 6.74
C TYR A 338 -32.56 0.77 6.13
N GLY A 339 -32.06 -0.30 6.72
CA GLY A 339 -32.24 -1.67 6.25
C GLY A 339 -31.26 -2.12 5.16
N GLY A 340 -30.26 -1.30 4.81
CA GLY A 340 -29.24 -1.60 3.81
C GLY A 340 -28.00 -2.28 4.36
N ASN A 341 -27.12 -2.69 3.47
CA ASN A 341 -25.86 -3.37 3.79
C ASN A 341 -24.64 -2.43 3.89
N GLU A 342 -24.82 -1.14 3.65
CA GLU A 342 -23.75 -0.14 3.74
C GLU A 342 -23.44 0.17 5.22
N ASN A 343 -22.16 0.14 5.59
CA ASN A 343 -21.71 0.62 6.89
C ASN A 343 -21.55 2.14 6.86
N LEU A 344 -22.57 2.86 7.26
CA LEU A 344 -22.61 4.32 7.22
C LEU A 344 -21.55 4.96 8.13
N GLU A 345 -21.18 4.30 9.23
CA GLU A 345 -20.12 4.73 10.13
C GLU A 345 -18.76 4.68 9.45
N ALA A 346 -18.50 3.64 8.64
CA ALA A 346 -17.27 3.52 7.84
C ALA A 346 -17.21 4.55 6.73
N VAL A 347 -18.32 4.82 6.05
CA VAL A 347 -18.39 5.88 5.03
C VAL A 347 -18.00 7.23 5.63
N ASP A 348 -18.60 7.58 6.76
CA ASP A 348 -18.29 8.82 7.47
C ASP A 348 -16.84 8.85 7.97
N PHE A 349 -16.34 7.73 8.48
CA PHE A 349 -14.93 7.59 8.88
C PHE A 349 -13.96 7.87 7.72
N PHE A 350 -14.17 7.29 6.55
CA PHE A 350 -13.28 7.53 5.40
C PHE A 350 -13.30 8.97 4.94
N LYS A 351 -14.46 9.59 4.91
CA LYS A 351 -14.59 11.03 4.59
C LYS A 351 -13.81 11.89 5.56
N HIS A 352 -13.93 11.63 6.85
CA HIS A 352 -13.21 12.32 7.92
C HIS A 352 -11.69 12.08 7.81
N LEU A 353 -11.29 10.81 7.74
CA LEU A 353 -9.88 10.39 7.60
C LEU A 353 -9.18 11.11 6.43
N ASN A 354 -9.75 10.98 5.24
CA ASN A 354 -9.13 11.52 4.03
C ASN A 354 -9.10 13.05 4.02
N THR A 355 -10.16 13.69 4.52
CA THR A 355 -10.21 15.14 4.65
C THR A 355 -9.10 15.67 5.56
N VAL A 356 -8.91 15.04 6.72
CA VAL A 356 -7.91 15.47 7.70
C VAL A 356 -6.49 15.19 7.22
N VAL A 357 -6.22 13.96 6.79
CA VAL A 357 -4.87 13.55 6.37
C VAL A 357 -4.40 14.36 5.17
N LEU A 358 -5.20 14.44 4.11
CA LEU A 358 -4.82 15.13 2.88
C LEU A 358 -4.89 16.67 3.03
N GLY A 359 -5.80 17.18 3.85
CA GLY A 359 -5.89 18.61 4.15
C GLY A 359 -4.70 19.13 4.92
N ARG A 360 -4.17 18.35 5.86
CA ARG A 360 -2.97 18.71 6.64
C ARG A 360 -1.66 18.44 5.91
N ASN A 361 -1.66 17.50 4.97
CA ASN A 361 -0.46 17.02 4.32
C ASN A 361 -0.60 17.07 2.79
N PRO A 362 -0.49 18.24 2.16
CA PRO A 362 -0.52 18.37 0.71
C PRO A 362 0.52 17.46 0.04
N GLY A 363 0.11 16.78 -1.03
CA GLY A 363 0.95 15.85 -1.77
C GLY A 363 1.07 14.45 -1.17
N ALA A 364 0.57 14.21 0.03
CA ALA A 364 0.41 12.86 0.57
C ALA A 364 -0.70 12.10 -0.17
N LEU A 365 -0.66 10.77 -0.08
CA LEU A 365 -1.57 9.89 -0.78
C LEU A 365 -2.35 9.01 0.19
N MET A 366 -3.66 8.86 -0.08
CA MET A 366 -4.51 7.84 0.52
C MET A 366 -5.01 6.94 -0.61
N ILE A 367 -4.57 5.68 -0.62
CA ILE A 367 -4.79 4.74 -1.72
C ILE A 367 -5.70 3.63 -1.23
N ALA A 368 -6.87 3.47 -1.86
CA ALA A 368 -7.83 2.44 -1.47
C ALA A 368 -7.57 1.12 -2.18
N GLU A 369 -7.44 0.04 -1.43
CA GLU A 369 -7.67 -1.31 -1.95
C GLU A 369 -9.16 -1.60 -1.76
N GLU A 370 -9.94 -1.41 -2.84
CA GLU A 370 -11.39 -1.57 -2.86
C GLU A 370 -11.80 -2.25 -4.18
N SER A 371 -12.36 -3.44 -4.09
CA SER A 371 -12.60 -4.34 -5.23
C SER A 371 -14.04 -4.31 -5.77
N THR A 372 -14.92 -3.51 -5.17
CA THR A 372 -16.33 -3.46 -5.54
C THR A 372 -16.67 -2.29 -6.46
N ALA A 373 -17.93 -2.20 -6.85
CA ALA A 373 -18.45 -1.09 -7.64
C ALA A 373 -18.88 0.12 -6.80
N TRP A 374 -18.36 0.27 -5.57
CA TRP A 374 -18.67 1.44 -4.75
C TRP A 374 -18.31 2.72 -5.52
N PRO A 375 -19.25 3.69 -5.66
CA PRO A 375 -19.03 4.85 -6.49
C PRO A 375 -18.16 5.91 -5.79
N LYS A 376 -17.41 6.68 -6.57
CA LYS A 376 -16.67 7.87 -6.11
C LYS A 376 -15.72 7.60 -4.94
N VAL A 377 -15.01 6.48 -4.96
CA VAL A 377 -13.97 6.19 -3.96
C VAL A 377 -12.91 7.29 -3.95
N THR A 378 -12.50 7.75 -5.13
CA THR A 378 -11.54 8.86 -5.32
C THR A 378 -12.20 10.21 -5.60
N GLY A 379 -13.51 10.28 -5.51
CA GLY A 379 -14.26 11.52 -5.66
C GLY A 379 -14.14 12.43 -4.43
N ASP A 380 -14.31 13.73 -4.65
CA ASP A 380 -14.27 14.72 -3.58
C ASP A 380 -15.39 14.47 -2.55
N VAL A 381 -15.06 14.66 -1.27
CA VAL A 381 -16.01 14.47 -0.16
C VAL A 381 -17.23 15.39 -0.29
N GLU A 382 -17.03 16.62 -0.76
CA GLU A 382 -18.11 17.59 -0.98
C GLU A 382 -19.10 17.13 -2.05
N ASP A 383 -18.66 16.33 -3.00
CA ASP A 383 -19.48 15.74 -4.06
C ASP A 383 -20.01 14.33 -3.70
N GLY A 384 -19.90 13.94 -2.43
CA GLY A 384 -20.35 12.65 -1.92
C GLY A 384 -19.35 11.51 -2.08
N GLY A 385 -18.12 11.79 -2.50
CA GLY A 385 -17.03 10.83 -2.60
C GLY A 385 -16.40 10.48 -1.25
N LEU A 386 -15.56 9.45 -1.24
CA LEU A 386 -14.83 9.03 -0.05
C LEU A 386 -13.53 9.83 0.18
N GLY A 387 -13.03 10.54 -0.83
CA GLY A 387 -11.88 11.43 -0.73
C GLY A 387 -10.51 10.76 -0.84
N PHE A 388 -10.43 9.49 -1.25
CA PHE A 388 -9.15 8.84 -1.55
C PHE A 388 -8.43 9.51 -2.72
N SER A 389 -7.11 9.43 -2.73
CA SER A 389 -6.28 9.93 -3.83
C SER A 389 -6.31 9.00 -5.04
N LEU A 390 -6.22 7.69 -4.78
CA LEU A 390 -6.12 6.64 -5.80
C LEU A 390 -6.91 5.40 -5.33
N LYS A 391 -7.34 4.62 -6.31
CA LYS A 391 -7.95 3.30 -6.10
C LYS A 391 -7.19 2.24 -6.89
N TRP A 392 -6.90 1.09 -6.28
CA TRP A 392 -6.43 -0.08 -7.00
C TRP A 392 -7.45 -0.52 -8.04
N ASN A 393 -7.03 -0.70 -9.28
CA ASN A 393 -7.90 -1.22 -10.34
C ASN A 393 -7.88 -2.76 -10.32
N MET A 394 -8.69 -3.34 -9.46
CA MET A 394 -8.81 -4.79 -9.32
C MET A 394 -9.51 -5.43 -10.52
N GLY A 395 -10.44 -4.71 -11.15
CA GLY A 395 -11.13 -5.17 -12.36
C GLY A 395 -10.17 -5.33 -13.54
N TRP A 396 -9.32 -4.34 -13.76
CA TRP A 396 -8.25 -4.44 -14.77
C TRP A 396 -7.30 -5.61 -14.47
N MET A 397 -6.87 -5.76 -13.23
CA MET A 397 -5.97 -6.84 -12.81
C MET A 397 -6.57 -8.21 -13.11
N HIS A 398 -7.84 -8.40 -12.78
CA HIS A 398 -8.55 -9.66 -13.06
C HIS A 398 -8.61 -9.93 -14.56
N ASP A 399 -9.10 -9.00 -15.36
CA ASP A 399 -9.23 -9.16 -16.80
C ASP A 399 -7.87 -9.37 -17.48
N PHE A 400 -6.86 -8.62 -17.07
CA PHE A 400 -5.49 -8.77 -17.55
C PHE A 400 -4.93 -10.16 -17.28
N THR A 401 -5.00 -10.63 -16.04
CA THR A 401 -4.44 -11.93 -15.66
C THR A 401 -5.19 -13.07 -16.32
N GLU A 402 -6.51 -13.00 -16.42
CA GLU A 402 -7.32 -14.03 -17.10
C GLU A 402 -7.02 -14.06 -18.60
N TYR A 403 -6.92 -12.91 -19.27
CA TYR A 403 -6.53 -12.87 -20.69
C TYR A 403 -5.12 -13.43 -20.92
N MET A 404 -4.16 -13.05 -20.07
CA MET A 404 -2.78 -13.48 -20.24
C MET A 404 -2.56 -14.98 -20.02
N LYS A 405 -3.41 -15.65 -19.24
CA LYS A 405 -3.42 -17.11 -19.07
C LYS A 405 -3.88 -17.86 -20.30
N LEU A 406 -4.66 -17.23 -21.17
CA LEU A 406 -5.24 -17.88 -22.33
C LEU A 406 -4.16 -18.31 -23.33
N ASP A 407 -4.30 -19.52 -23.87
CA ASP A 407 -3.58 -19.87 -25.08
C ASP A 407 -3.89 -18.83 -26.18
N PRO A 408 -2.88 -18.36 -26.92
CA PRO A 408 -3.07 -17.34 -27.95
C PRO A 408 -4.18 -17.63 -28.96
N TYR A 409 -4.46 -18.91 -29.20
CA TYR A 409 -5.54 -19.33 -30.10
C TYR A 409 -6.93 -18.85 -29.63
N PHE A 410 -7.17 -18.80 -28.32
CA PHE A 410 -8.46 -18.38 -27.75
C PHE A 410 -8.55 -16.88 -27.46
N ARG A 411 -7.48 -16.13 -27.60
CA ARG A 411 -7.44 -14.68 -27.30
C ARG A 411 -8.36 -13.88 -28.22
N LYS A 412 -8.52 -14.33 -29.48
CA LYS A 412 -9.43 -13.68 -30.43
C LYS A 412 -10.89 -13.60 -29.94
N ASP A 413 -11.33 -14.63 -29.21
CA ASP A 413 -12.70 -14.71 -28.70
C ASP A 413 -12.88 -13.98 -27.37
N ASN A 414 -11.77 -13.53 -26.77
CA ASN A 414 -11.70 -12.84 -25.47
C ASN A 414 -11.04 -11.45 -25.57
N HIS A 415 -10.97 -10.90 -26.77
CA HIS A 415 -10.25 -9.66 -27.07
C HIS A 415 -10.70 -8.47 -26.21
N HIS A 416 -11.99 -8.36 -25.95
CA HIS A 416 -12.58 -7.28 -25.17
C HIS A 416 -12.13 -7.25 -23.70
N MET A 417 -11.61 -8.35 -23.14
CA MET A 417 -11.06 -8.37 -21.78
C MET A 417 -9.96 -7.33 -21.59
N MET A 418 -9.15 -7.09 -22.63
CA MET A 418 -8.07 -6.10 -22.56
C MET A 418 -8.52 -4.67 -22.86
N THR A 419 -9.65 -4.50 -23.53
CA THR A 419 -10.17 -3.15 -23.88
C THR A 419 -11.20 -2.65 -22.88
N PHE A 420 -11.85 -3.55 -22.15
CA PHE A 420 -12.97 -3.22 -21.27
C PHE A 420 -12.61 -2.20 -20.18
N ALA A 421 -11.42 -2.30 -19.58
CA ALA A 421 -10.99 -1.40 -18.51
C ALA A 421 -10.94 0.07 -18.95
N MET A 422 -10.72 0.35 -20.24
CA MET A 422 -10.76 1.71 -20.74
C MET A 422 -12.17 2.32 -20.71
N SER A 423 -13.23 1.52 -20.70
CA SER A 423 -14.60 2.01 -20.60
C SER A 423 -14.90 2.72 -19.27
N TYR A 424 -14.17 2.38 -18.22
CA TYR A 424 -14.32 2.98 -16.89
C TYR A 424 -13.01 3.61 -16.34
N ALA A 425 -11.96 3.68 -17.15
CA ALA A 425 -10.62 4.11 -16.71
C ALA A 425 -10.59 5.51 -16.07
N TYR A 426 -11.57 6.35 -16.37
CA TYR A 426 -11.68 7.72 -15.87
C TYR A 426 -12.83 7.93 -14.89
N SER A 427 -13.48 6.84 -14.45
CA SER A 427 -14.50 6.90 -13.39
C SER A 427 -13.89 7.12 -12.00
N GLU A 428 -12.64 6.74 -11.83
CA GLU A 428 -11.82 6.89 -10.64
C GLU A 428 -10.39 7.24 -11.02
N ASP A 429 -9.60 7.67 -10.05
CA ASP A 429 -8.15 7.82 -10.18
C ASP A 429 -7.49 6.47 -9.89
N TYR A 430 -7.22 5.71 -10.93
CA TYR A 430 -6.75 4.33 -10.79
C TYR A 430 -5.23 4.19 -10.77
N ILE A 431 -4.79 3.19 -9.99
CA ILE A 431 -3.48 2.57 -10.11
C ILE A 431 -3.67 1.13 -10.59
N LEU A 432 -3.00 0.78 -11.68
CA LEU A 432 -2.99 -0.59 -12.20
C LEU A 432 -2.05 -1.43 -11.34
N VAL A 433 -2.56 -2.52 -10.79
CA VAL A 433 -1.84 -3.31 -9.81
C VAL A 433 -1.66 -4.75 -10.25
N LEU A 434 -0.42 -5.24 -10.16
CA LEU A 434 -0.09 -6.65 -10.14
C LEU A 434 0.54 -6.93 -8.78
N SER A 435 -0.30 -7.08 -7.76
CA SER A 435 0.06 -7.12 -6.36
C SER A 435 0.52 -8.49 -5.86
N HIS A 436 0.94 -8.55 -4.59
CA HIS A 436 1.29 -9.79 -3.91
C HIS A 436 0.18 -10.85 -3.96
N ASP A 437 -1.10 -10.44 -3.90
CA ASP A 437 -2.25 -11.37 -3.91
C ASP A 437 -2.35 -12.21 -5.19
N GLU A 438 -1.75 -11.76 -6.28
CA GLU A 438 -1.81 -12.47 -7.56
C GLU A 438 -0.74 -13.56 -7.69
N VAL A 439 0.21 -13.65 -6.77
CA VAL A 439 1.35 -14.58 -6.86
C VAL A 439 1.47 -15.51 -5.65
N VAL A 440 0.35 -15.78 -5.00
CA VAL A 440 0.22 -16.64 -3.82
C VAL A 440 -1.00 -17.57 -3.95
N HIS A 441 -1.14 -18.51 -3.02
CA HIS A 441 -2.33 -19.34 -2.86
C HIS A 441 -2.73 -20.13 -4.14
N LEU A 442 -1.75 -20.74 -4.78
CA LEU A 442 -1.92 -21.56 -6.00
C LEU A 442 -2.38 -20.77 -7.23
N LYS A 443 -2.22 -19.46 -7.22
CA LYS A 443 -2.50 -18.59 -8.38
C LYS A 443 -1.36 -18.58 -9.40
N CYS A 444 -0.24 -19.22 -9.12
CA CYS A 444 1.04 -19.18 -9.84
C CYS A 444 1.78 -17.84 -9.75
N SER A 445 3.09 -17.88 -9.96
CA SER A 445 3.86 -16.64 -10.22
C SER A 445 3.41 -16.00 -11.53
N MET A 446 3.73 -14.73 -11.75
CA MET A 446 3.27 -14.02 -12.97
C MET A 446 3.77 -14.71 -14.25
N ILE A 447 5.03 -15.12 -14.30
CA ILE A 447 5.57 -15.84 -15.46
C ILE A 447 4.89 -17.20 -15.66
N ASN A 448 4.52 -17.87 -14.56
CA ASN A 448 3.87 -19.18 -14.66
C ASN A 448 2.37 -19.12 -15.01
N LYS A 449 1.78 -17.93 -15.02
CA LYS A 449 0.46 -17.71 -15.63
C LYS A 449 0.53 -17.68 -17.17
N MET A 450 1.70 -17.35 -17.74
CA MET A 450 1.85 -17.23 -19.19
C MET A 450 1.80 -18.59 -19.86
N PRO A 451 1.05 -18.72 -20.98
CA PRO A 451 1.01 -19.94 -21.78
C PRO A 451 2.30 -20.14 -22.56
N GLY A 452 2.46 -21.33 -23.10
CA GLY A 452 3.63 -21.69 -23.90
C GLY A 452 4.82 -22.17 -23.07
N LEU A 453 5.93 -22.39 -23.75
CA LEU A 453 7.20 -22.84 -23.18
C LEU A 453 8.34 -21.99 -23.74
N GLY A 454 9.43 -21.93 -23.00
CA GLY A 454 10.65 -21.24 -23.45
C GLY A 454 10.38 -19.81 -23.89
N PHE A 455 10.82 -19.45 -25.08
CA PHE A 455 10.70 -18.10 -25.66
C PHE A 455 9.30 -17.50 -25.57
N ASP A 456 8.28 -18.28 -25.96
CA ASP A 456 6.89 -17.79 -26.01
C ASP A 456 6.38 -17.32 -24.65
N LYS A 457 6.75 -18.03 -23.59
CA LYS A 457 6.36 -17.73 -22.22
C LYS A 457 6.85 -16.36 -21.77
N TYR A 458 8.15 -16.09 -21.97
CA TYR A 458 8.77 -14.81 -21.61
C TYR A 458 8.32 -13.68 -22.55
N ALA A 459 8.14 -13.98 -23.83
CA ALA A 459 7.66 -13.00 -24.80
C ALA A 459 6.23 -12.54 -24.52
N ASN A 460 5.34 -13.46 -24.09
CA ASN A 460 4.01 -13.13 -23.59
C ASN A 460 4.07 -12.13 -22.44
N LEU A 461 4.92 -12.40 -21.45
CA LEU A 461 5.06 -11.52 -20.29
C LEU A 461 5.53 -10.13 -20.68
N LYS A 462 6.50 -10.02 -21.60
CA LYS A 462 6.97 -8.73 -22.12
C LYS A 462 5.85 -7.94 -22.80
N ALA A 463 5.05 -8.59 -23.63
CA ALA A 463 3.91 -7.96 -24.29
C ALA A 463 2.87 -7.46 -23.27
N GLY A 464 2.58 -8.26 -22.25
CA GLY A 464 1.68 -7.88 -21.16
C GLY A 464 2.17 -6.65 -20.40
N TYR A 465 3.45 -6.63 -20.03
CA TYR A 465 4.03 -5.48 -19.33
C TYR A 465 4.05 -4.21 -20.18
N ALA A 466 4.30 -4.32 -21.48
CA ALA A 466 4.19 -3.18 -22.39
C ALA A 466 2.76 -2.63 -22.45
N PHE A 467 1.77 -3.50 -22.50
CA PHE A 467 0.37 -3.11 -22.48
C PHE A 467 0.03 -2.37 -21.16
N MET A 468 0.44 -2.92 -20.02
CA MET A 468 0.27 -2.27 -18.71
C MET A 468 0.89 -0.87 -18.69
N MET A 469 2.12 -0.72 -19.17
CA MET A 469 2.82 0.57 -19.16
C MET A 469 2.20 1.60 -20.10
N GLY A 470 1.63 1.16 -21.22
CA GLY A 470 0.93 2.03 -22.15
C GLY A 470 -0.50 2.38 -21.73
N HIS A 471 -1.16 1.55 -20.93
CA HIS A 471 -2.53 1.77 -20.47
C HIS A 471 -2.64 2.98 -19.54
N ALA A 472 -3.80 3.64 -19.52
CA ALA A 472 -4.07 4.71 -18.57
C ALA A 472 -4.02 4.22 -17.12
N GLY A 473 -3.55 5.06 -16.20
CA GLY A 473 -3.44 4.79 -14.77
C GLY A 473 -1.99 4.69 -14.28
N LYS A 474 -1.80 4.85 -12.97
CA LYS A 474 -0.50 4.63 -12.32
C LYS A 474 -0.16 3.14 -12.31
N LYS A 475 1.04 2.77 -11.88
CA LYS A 475 1.55 1.39 -12.03
C LYS A 475 2.04 0.86 -10.69
N LEU A 476 1.72 -0.41 -10.40
CA LEU A 476 2.28 -1.14 -9.25
C LEU A 476 2.65 -2.55 -9.67
N LEU A 477 3.86 -2.96 -9.28
CA LEU A 477 4.36 -4.31 -9.49
C LEU A 477 4.93 -4.86 -8.18
N PHE A 478 4.49 -6.05 -7.79
CA PHE A 478 5.05 -6.74 -6.63
C PHE A 478 6.47 -7.24 -6.93
N MET A 479 7.34 -7.21 -5.92
CA MET A 479 8.73 -7.65 -6.01
C MET A 479 8.88 -9.03 -6.67
N GLY A 480 9.91 -9.19 -7.48
CA GLY A 480 10.22 -10.42 -8.21
C GLY A 480 9.51 -10.58 -9.55
N GLN A 481 8.38 -9.91 -9.78
CA GLN A 481 7.67 -9.98 -11.06
C GLN A 481 8.47 -9.32 -12.19
N ASP A 482 9.27 -8.33 -11.89
CA ASP A 482 10.09 -7.58 -12.84
C ASP A 482 11.34 -8.32 -13.34
N PHE A 483 11.61 -9.51 -12.81
CA PHE A 483 12.59 -10.45 -13.38
C PHE A 483 12.04 -11.87 -13.54
N ALA A 484 10.71 -12.00 -13.59
CA ALA A 484 10.01 -13.27 -13.82
C ALA A 484 10.30 -14.35 -12.76
N GLN A 485 10.19 -14.00 -11.47
CA GLN A 485 10.27 -14.95 -10.36
C GLN A 485 9.44 -16.20 -10.68
N LEU A 486 10.04 -17.40 -10.59
CA LEU A 486 9.38 -18.64 -10.99
C LEU A 486 8.43 -19.20 -9.94
N ARG A 487 8.86 -19.17 -8.67
CA ARG A 487 8.02 -19.65 -7.57
C ARG A 487 7.02 -18.59 -7.13
N GLU A 488 5.89 -19.05 -6.62
CA GLU A 488 5.00 -18.16 -5.86
C GLU A 488 5.75 -17.52 -4.70
N TRP A 489 5.32 -16.32 -4.31
CA TRP A 489 5.87 -15.66 -3.15
C TRP A 489 5.58 -16.42 -1.86
N SER A 490 6.54 -16.40 -0.94
CA SER A 490 6.40 -16.84 0.44
C SER A 490 7.20 -15.92 1.34
N GLU A 491 6.60 -15.56 2.47
CA GLU A 491 7.26 -14.78 3.53
C GLU A 491 8.42 -15.53 4.20
N GLU A 492 8.47 -16.86 4.05
CA GLU A 492 9.45 -17.73 4.70
C GLU A 492 10.84 -17.71 4.03
N ARG A 493 10.94 -17.15 2.82
CA ARG A 493 12.19 -17.16 2.03
C ARG A 493 12.38 -15.89 1.22
N GLU A 494 13.64 -15.58 0.88
CA GLU A 494 13.93 -14.49 -0.04
C GLU A 494 13.51 -14.82 -1.49
N LEU A 495 13.49 -13.81 -2.34
CA LEU A 495 13.32 -13.97 -3.78
C LEU A 495 14.46 -14.81 -4.38
N ASP A 496 14.18 -15.46 -5.51
CA ASP A 496 15.14 -16.31 -6.20
C ASP A 496 16.13 -15.47 -7.05
N TRP A 497 16.94 -14.65 -6.40
CA TRP A 497 17.89 -13.73 -7.05
C TRP A 497 18.87 -14.42 -7.99
N TYR A 498 19.14 -15.73 -7.78
CA TYR A 498 19.99 -16.54 -8.67
C TYR A 498 19.42 -16.64 -10.08
N LEU A 499 18.11 -16.44 -10.28
CA LEU A 499 17.50 -16.43 -11.61
C LEU A 499 18.09 -15.35 -12.52
N LEU A 500 18.63 -14.29 -11.95
CA LEU A 500 19.30 -13.23 -12.72
C LEU A 500 20.64 -13.67 -13.34
N GLU A 501 21.11 -14.87 -13.07
CA GLU A 501 22.23 -15.49 -13.79
C GLU A 501 21.75 -16.08 -15.13
N GLU A 502 20.44 -16.30 -15.31
CA GLU A 502 19.84 -16.86 -16.52
C GLU A 502 19.45 -15.75 -17.52
N PRO A 503 19.74 -15.94 -18.82
CA PRO A 503 19.52 -14.91 -19.85
C PRO A 503 18.05 -14.44 -19.96
N GLU A 504 17.10 -15.34 -19.81
CA GLU A 504 15.66 -15.03 -19.92
C GLU A 504 15.20 -14.08 -18.83
N HIS A 505 15.67 -14.28 -17.61
CA HIS A 505 15.33 -13.42 -16.46
C HIS A 505 16.04 -12.06 -16.54
N GLN A 506 17.27 -12.03 -17.01
CA GLN A 506 17.99 -10.77 -17.30
C GLN A 506 17.27 -9.96 -18.40
N ALA A 507 16.74 -10.65 -19.40
CA ALA A 507 16.01 -10.04 -20.51
C ALA A 507 14.70 -9.39 -20.02
N ILE A 508 13.93 -10.06 -19.17
CA ILE A 508 12.72 -9.50 -18.56
C ILE A 508 13.07 -8.29 -17.69
N GLN A 509 14.10 -8.39 -16.85
CA GLN A 509 14.52 -7.27 -16.02
C GLN A 509 14.94 -6.05 -16.86
N SER A 510 15.70 -6.29 -17.94
CA SER A 510 16.12 -5.24 -18.87
C SER A 510 14.93 -4.59 -19.57
N TRP A 511 13.93 -5.38 -19.96
CA TRP A 511 12.70 -4.90 -20.55
C TRP A 511 11.91 -4.01 -19.57
N MET A 512 11.72 -4.48 -18.35
CA MET A 512 11.03 -3.71 -17.31
C MET A 512 11.76 -2.43 -16.95
N ARG A 513 13.08 -2.48 -16.84
CA ARG A 513 13.91 -1.29 -16.62
C ARG A 513 13.66 -0.22 -17.67
N ASP A 514 13.72 -0.61 -18.93
CA ASP A 514 13.55 0.35 -20.04
C ASP A 514 12.09 0.85 -20.13
N LEU A 515 11.10 0.01 -19.84
CA LEU A 515 9.69 0.42 -19.74
C LEU A 515 9.47 1.43 -18.61
N LEU A 516 10.00 1.18 -17.43
CA LEU A 516 9.86 2.05 -16.26
C LEU A 516 10.55 3.40 -16.48
N HIS A 517 11.74 3.40 -17.04
CA HIS A 517 12.44 4.64 -17.40
C HIS A 517 11.73 5.41 -18.52
N MET A 518 11.17 4.71 -19.50
CA MET A 518 10.32 5.32 -20.52
C MET A 518 9.09 5.97 -19.89
N TYR A 519 8.36 5.24 -19.05
CA TYR A 519 7.20 5.74 -18.32
C TYR A 519 7.54 7.03 -17.54
N LYS A 520 8.61 7.02 -16.80
CA LYS A 520 9.06 8.17 -15.99
C LYS A 520 9.44 9.40 -16.83
N LYS A 521 9.97 9.18 -18.04
CA LYS A 521 10.49 10.25 -18.91
C LYS A 521 9.48 10.79 -19.93
N LYS A 522 8.49 9.99 -20.32
CA LYS A 522 7.54 10.33 -21.39
C LYS A 522 6.24 10.87 -20.83
N GLN A 523 6.07 12.18 -20.88
CA GLN A 523 4.90 12.90 -20.38
C GLN A 523 3.56 12.35 -20.90
N ALA A 524 3.53 11.87 -22.16
CA ALA A 524 2.35 11.24 -22.73
C ALA A 524 1.80 10.07 -21.91
N LEU A 525 2.60 9.43 -21.06
CA LEU A 525 2.20 8.26 -20.29
C LEU A 525 1.54 8.60 -18.94
N TYR A 526 1.62 9.86 -18.49
CA TYR A 526 1.09 10.23 -17.16
C TYR A 526 0.45 11.61 -17.07
N GLU A 527 0.76 12.54 -17.99
CA GLU A 527 0.36 13.95 -17.88
C GLU A 527 -1.16 14.16 -18.02
N LEU A 528 -1.82 13.31 -18.81
CA LEU A 528 -3.25 13.36 -19.09
C LEU A 528 -3.95 12.04 -18.70
N ASP A 529 -3.59 11.48 -17.55
CA ASP A 529 -4.10 10.18 -17.09
C ASP A 529 -5.55 10.23 -16.55
N GLN A 530 -6.18 11.40 -16.59
CA GLN A 530 -7.49 11.63 -15.98
C GLN A 530 -8.64 11.74 -17.01
N SER A 531 -8.32 11.69 -18.30
CA SER A 531 -9.33 11.87 -19.35
C SER A 531 -8.95 11.23 -20.67
N TRP A 532 -9.95 11.06 -21.55
CA TRP A 532 -9.77 10.60 -22.92
C TRP A 532 -8.86 11.51 -23.78
N GLU A 533 -8.52 12.70 -23.32
CA GLU A 533 -7.52 13.54 -24.00
C GLU A 533 -6.14 12.88 -24.03
N GLY A 534 -5.83 12.04 -23.06
CA GLY A 534 -4.56 11.32 -22.94
C GLY A 534 -4.50 9.98 -23.66
N PHE A 535 -5.63 9.44 -24.11
CA PHE A 535 -5.70 8.08 -24.68
C PHE A 535 -6.60 8.03 -25.93
N GLU A 536 -6.12 7.39 -26.97
CA GLU A 536 -6.89 7.20 -28.21
C GLU A 536 -6.64 5.79 -28.75
N TRP A 537 -7.69 4.99 -28.89
CA TRP A 537 -7.59 3.75 -29.64
C TRP A 537 -7.31 4.02 -31.12
N VAL A 538 -6.28 3.38 -31.66
CA VAL A 538 -6.08 3.32 -33.11
C VAL A 538 -6.94 2.19 -33.67
N ASN A 539 -6.80 0.99 -33.10
CA ASN A 539 -7.67 -0.13 -33.42
C ASN A 539 -7.86 -0.98 -32.15
N ALA A 540 -9.08 -0.94 -31.61
CA ALA A 540 -9.49 -1.72 -30.44
C ALA A 540 -10.12 -3.08 -30.84
N ASP A 541 -10.41 -3.29 -32.12
CA ASP A 541 -11.27 -4.38 -32.59
C ASP A 541 -10.55 -5.42 -33.45
N ASP A 542 -9.22 -5.41 -33.48
CA ASP A 542 -8.43 -6.40 -34.23
C ASP A 542 -8.35 -7.74 -33.50
N ALA A 543 -9.52 -8.27 -33.15
CA ALA A 543 -9.67 -9.49 -32.36
C ALA A 543 -9.09 -10.72 -33.08
N TYR A 544 -9.33 -10.83 -34.40
CA TYR A 544 -8.88 -11.98 -35.18
C TYR A 544 -7.36 -12.17 -35.11
N ARG A 545 -6.59 -11.08 -35.08
CA ARG A 545 -5.14 -11.12 -34.97
C ARG A 545 -4.63 -10.94 -33.54
N SER A 546 -5.51 -10.64 -32.58
CA SER A 546 -5.18 -10.31 -31.18
C SER A 546 -4.13 -9.20 -31.08
N ILE A 547 -4.32 -8.14 -31.87
CA ILE A 547 -3.45 -6.95 -31.90
C ILE A 547 -4.21 -5.76 -31.31
N TYR A 548 -3.52 -4.99 -30.49
CA TYR A 548 -4.03 -3.74 -29.92
C TYR A 548 -3.14 -2.60 -30.35
N SER A 549 -3.75 -1.50 -30.81
CA SER A 549 -2.99 -0.29 -31.12
C SER A 549 -3.70 0.94 -30.57
N PHE A 550 -2.93 1.82 -29.95
CA PHE A 550 -3.42 3.05 -29.34
C PHE A 550 -2.35 4.12 -29.27
N ILE A 551 -2.78 5.35 -29.09
CA ILE A 551 -1.91 6.52 -28.92
C ILE A 551 -2.08 7.06 -27.51
N ARG A 552 -0.96 7.36 -26.84
CA ARG A 552 -0.92 8.19 -25.66
C ARG A 552 -0.53 9.61 -26.06
N HIS A 553 -1.35 10.56 -25.64
CA HIS A 553 -1.18 11.96 -25.99
C HIS A 553 -0.51 12.73 -24.85
N SER A 554 0.49 13.55 -25.21
CA SER A 554 1.01 14.59 -24.33
C SER A 554 0.14 15.84 -24.41
N LYS A 555 0.14 16.65 -23.36
CA LYS A 555 -0.62 17.90 -23.29
C LYS A 555 -0.29 18.88 -24.43
N ASP A 556 0.98 18.93 -24.83
CA ASP A 556 1.45 19.77 -25.95
C ASP A 556 1.13 19.19 -27.34
N GLY A 557 0.65 17.94 -27.40
CA GLY A 557 0.33 17.23 -28.64
C GLY A 557 1.55 16.91 -29.53
N LYS A 558 2.77 17.13 -29.05
CA LYS A 558 4.01 16.98 -29.85
C LYS A 558 4.77 15.70 -29.51
N HIS A 559 4.63 15.22 -28.29
CA HIS A 559 5.41 14.09 -27.77
C HIS A 559 4.54 12.85 -27.53
N ASN A 560 3.66 12.56 -28.47
CA ASN A 560 2.74 11.42 -28.41
C ASN A 560 3.49 10.10 -28.64
N LEU A 561 2.93 9.03 -28.10
CA LEU A 561 3.46 7.67 -28.23
C LEU A 561 2.41 6.77 -28.89
N LEU A 562 2.83 6.01 -29.90
CA LEU A 562 2.02 4.96 -30.52
C LEU A 562 2.48 3.61 -29.96
N PHE A 563 1.53 2.84 -29.45
CA PHE A 563 1.73 1.46 -29.02
C PHE A 563 1.07 0.52 -30.04
N VAL A 564 1.79 -0.52 -30.42
CA VAL A 564 1.25 -1.65 -31.20
C VAL A 564 1.70 -2.93 -30.52
N ILE A 565 0.75 -3.75 -30.07
CA ILE A 565 1.03 -4.93 -29.27
C ILE A 565 0.36 -6.15 -29.91
N ASN A 566 1.19 -7.13 -30.27
CA ASN A 566 0.77 -8.41 -30.84
C ASN A 566 0.79 -9.48 -29.75
N PHE A 567 -0.35 -10.00 -29.39
CA PHE A 567 -0.47 -11.07 -28.37
C PHE A 567 -0.49 -12.49 -28.97
N THR A 568 0.15 -12.69 -30.12
CA THR A 568 0.26 -14.02 -30.75
C THR A 568 1.71 -14.37 -31.10
N PRO A 569 2.04 -15.66 -31.23
CA PRO A 569 3.36 -16.11 -31.68
C PRO A 569 3.59 -15.93 -33.19
N MET A 570 2.71 -15.24 -33.87
CA MET A 570 2.77 -15.06 -35.32
C MET A 570 3.26 -13.69 -35.71
N ALA A 571 4.38 -13.61 -36.42
CA ALA A 571 4.80 -12.38 -37.07
C ALA A 571 3.79 -11.95 -38.15
N ARG A 572 3.65 -10.65 -38.34
CA ARG A 572 2.80 -10.05 -39.38
C ARG A 572 3.70 -9.33 -40.38
N GLU A 573 3.97 -9.97 -41.51
CA GLU A 573 4.96 -9.47 -42.49
C GLU A 573 4.60 -8.09 -43.08
N ASP A 574 3.33 -7.86 -43.35
CA ASP A 574 2.81 -6.64 -43.94
C ASP A 574 1.80 -5.93 -43.01
N TYR A 575 2.14 -5.79 -41.73
CA TYR A 575 1.28 -5.06 -40.79
C TYR A 575 1.27 -3.58 -41.11
N ARG A 576 0.07 -2.99 -41.14
CA ARG A 576 -0.11 -1.55 -41.35
C ARG A 576 -0.88 -0.94 -40.21
N VAL A 577 -0.43 0.20 -39.72
CA VAL A 577 -1.09 0.94 -38.64
C VAL A 577 -1.46 2.34 -39.09
N GLY A 578 -2.72 2.71 -38.80
CA GLY A 578 -3.21 4.05 -39.06
C GLY A 578 -2.65 5.08 -38.10
N VAL A 579 -2.31 6.27 -38.63
CA VAL A 579 -1.76 7.36 -37.83
C VAL A 579 -2.42 8.70 -38.22
N PRO A 580 -2.50 9.67 -37.26
CA PRO A 580 -3.26 10.89 -37.49
C PRO A 580 -2.57 11.89 -38.44
N ARG A 581 -1.26 11.78 -38.65
CA ARG A 581 -0.50 12.79 -39.39
C ARG A 581 0.51 12.16 -40.36
N LYS A 582 0.71 12.80 -41.47
CA LYS A 582 1.78 12.47 -42.44
C LYS A 582 3.13 12.96 -41.91
N LYS A 583 3.73 12.19 -41.00
CA LYS A 583 4.99 12.50 -40.35
C LYS A 583 5.91 11.29 -40.32
N GLN A 584 7.11 11.51 -39.78
CA GLN A 584 8.04 10.44 -39.40
C GLN A 584 7.69 9.93 -38.01
N TYR A 585 7.76 8.62 -37.84
CA TYR A 585 7.52 7.90 -36.59
C TYR A 585 8.79 7.15 -36.22
N LYS A 586 9.39 7.54 -35.09
CA LYS A 586 10.63 6.92 -34.61
C LYS A 586 10.30 5.75 -33.69
N LEU A 587 10.86 4.58 -33.99
CA LEU A 587 10.82 3.43 -33.09
C LEU A 587 11.71 3.72 -31.87
N ILE A 588 11.13 3.61 -30.67
CA ILE A 588 11.88 3.87 -29.43
C ILE A 588 12.06 2.63 -28.58
N LEU A 589 11.18 1.64 -28.70
CA LEU A 589 11.25 0.40 -27.95
C LEU A 589 10.60 -0.73 -28.73
N ASN A 590 11.25 -1.92 -28.72
CA ASN A 590 10.71 -3.11 -29.35
C ASN A 590 11.11 -4.35 -28.54
N SER A 591 10.11 -5.13 -28.11
CA SER A 591 10.28 -6.36 -27.34
C SER A 591 11.09 -7.45 -28.07
N ASP A 592 11.20 -7.39 -29.41
CA ASP A 592 11.97 -8.33 -30.22
C ASP A 592 13.48 -7.99 -30.31
N ASP A 593 13.94 -6.92 -29.67
CA ASP A 593 15.37 -6.64 -29.60
C ASP A 593 16.14 -7.74 -28.86
N VAL A 594 17.35 -8.07 -29.33
CA VAL A 594 18.20 -9.13 -28.76
C VAL A 594 18.45 -8.91 -27.24
N LYS A 595 18.62 -7.66 -26.82
CA LYS A 595 18.83 -7.33 -25.39
C LYS A 595 17.66 -7.71 -24.50
N TYR A 596 16.48 -7.94 -25.06
CA TYR A 596 15.27 -8.40 -24.36
C TYR A 596 14.96 -9.88 -24.67
N GLY A 597 15.94 -10.62 -25.18
CA GLY A 597 15.77 -12.04 -25.54
C GLY A 597 14.93 -12.25 -26.80
N GLY A 598 14.73 -11.23 -27.63
CA GLY A 598 14.02 -11.33 -28.89
C GLY A 598 14.90 -11.87 -30.03
N ASN A 599 14.28 -12.08 -31.20
CA ASN A 599 14.96 -12.61 -32.39
C ASN A 599 15.88 -11.59 -33.05
N GLY A 600 15.70 -10.29 -32.77
CA GLY A 600 16.52 -9.22 -33.29
C GLY A 600 16.40 -9.01 -34.80
N GLU A 601 15.21 -9.22 -35.36
CA GLU A 601 15.00 -9.01 -36.78
C GLU A 601 15.34 -7.59 -37.22
N LYS A 602 15.98 -7.45 -38.37
CA LYS A 602 16.32 -6.15 -38.94
C LYS A 602 15.08 -5.34 -39.25
N ARG A 603 15.06 -4.09 -38.77
CA ARG A 603 13.97 -3.15 -38.96
C ARG A 603 14.47 -1.72 -39.12
N GLN A 604 13.58 -0.85 -39.56
CA GLN A 604 13.87 0.58 -39.64
C GLN A 604 13.73 1.21 -38.25
N ASN A 605 14.51 2.24 -38.00
CA ASN A 605 14.36 3.06 -36.78
C ASN A 605 13.37 4.23 -37.00
N ILE A 606 13.09 4.57 -38.24
CA ILE A 606 12.17 5.65 -38.63
C ILE A 606 11.25 5.14 -39.73
N TYR A 607 9.96 5.31 -39.51
CA TYR A 607 8.90 4.98 -40.46
C TYR A 607 8.24 6.25 -41.00
N HIS A 608 7.98 6.29 -42.28
CA HIS A 608 7.37 7.43 -42.97
C HIS A 608 5.92 7.11 -43.25
N ALA A 609 5.00 7.91 -42.68
CA ALA A 609 3.58 7.77 -42.99
C ALA A 609 3.29 8.27 -44.41
N VAL A 610 2.51 7.47 -45.12
CA VAL A 610 2.04 7.78 -46.48
C VAL A 610 0.53 8.03 -46.47
N LYS A 611 0.02 8.70 -47.51
CA LYS A 611 -1.42 8.89 -47.72
C LYS A 611 -2.06 7.57 -48.18
N LYS A 612 -2.32 6.71 -47.23
CA LYS A 612 -3.02 5.45 -47.39
C LYS A 612 -3.87 5.22 -46.17
N GLU A 613 -5.16 5.11 -46.35
CA GLU A 613 -6.11 4.88 -45.28
C GLU A 613 -5.83 3.56 -44.56
N CYS A 614 -5.89 3.58 -43.23
CA CYS A 614 -5.85 2.42 -42.37
C CYS A 614 -6.46 2.79 -41.01
N ASP A 615 -7.17 1.87 -40.39
CA ASP A 615 -7.78 2.05 -39.06
C ASP A 615 -8.62 3.34 -38.95
N GLY A 616 -9.35 3.71 -40.03
CA GLY A 616 -10.14 4.93 -40.09
C GLY A 616 -9.33 6.23 -40.15
N ARG A 617 -8.02 6.17 -40.40
CA ARG A 617 -7.12 7.31 -40.50
C ARG A 617 -6.58 7.50 -41.91
N PRO A 618 -6.42 8.74 -42.38
CA PRO A 618 -6.00 9.00 -43.77
C PRO A 618 -4.54 8.65 -44.06
N TYR A 619 -3.73 8.51 -43.02
CA TYR A 619 -2.31 8.21 -43.14
C TYR A 619 -1.96 6.92 -42.41
N SER A 620 -0.94 6.23 -42.88
CA SER A 620 -0.48 4.98 -42.30
C SER A 620 0.97 4.69 -42.71
N PHE A 621 1.61 3.78 -41.99
CA PHE A 621 2.85 3.15 -42.41
C PHE A 621 2.79 1.63 -42.20
N GLY A 622 3.54 0.92 -43.03
CA GLY A 622 3.62 -0.54 -42.97
C GLY A 622 4.97 -1.00 -42.47
N TYR A 623 4.99 -2.15 -41.79
CA TYR A 623 6.20 -2.77 -41.30
C TYR A 623 5.95 -4.24 -40.92
N LYS A 624 7.03 -4.98 -40.69
CA LYS A 624 6.93 -6.32 -40.12
C LYS A 624 6.74 -6.20 -38.60
N LEU A 625 5.58 -6.59 -38.12
CA LEU A 625 5.30 -6.66 -36.68
C LEU A 625 5.76 -8.03 -36.15
N PRO A 626 6.68 -8.08 -35.18
CA PRO A 626 7.16 -9.34 -34.63
C PRO A 626 6.09 -10.08 -33.82
N PRO A 627 6.31 -11.38 -33.55
CA PRO A 627 5.48 -12.09 -32.56
C PRO A 627 5.71 -11.50 -31.18
N TYR A 628 4.66 -11.33 -30.42
CA TYR A 628 4.69 -10.76 -29.08
C TYR A 628 5.37 -9.38 -29.01
#